data_9fd750799cccf6a5bb51eb1100558cb0
#
_entry.id   9fd750799cccf6a5bb51eb1100558cb0
#
_cell.length_a   1.000
_cell.length_b   1.000
_cell.length_c   1.000
_cell.angle_alpha   90.00
_cell.angle_beta   90.00
_cell.angle_gamma   90.00
#
_symmetry.space_group_name_H-M   'P 1'
#
loop_
_entity.id
_entity.type
_entity.pdbx_description
1 polymer ?
#
loop_
_entity_poly.entity_id
_entity_poly.type
_entity_poly.pdbx_seq_one_letter_code
_entity_poly.pdbx_strand_id
1 'polypeptide(L)'
;MPQFKRLLTALTVTVATAAGTATWAQAADTELNLYSYRQPFLIQPLLDAFTKETGIKVNTVFAKKGMLEKIKAAGDNSPADAVLTVDIGRLYALKEAGVLQAVKSDVLEKNIPAHFRDPEGLWFGLTTRARMALVSKERVKPGELTSYEDLADPKFKGRICVRSGKNAYNVALIASMIAHHGEEGAEKWLQGVKANLARKPQGNDRAQAKAVYEGVCDIAITNNYYMGKMMTNDDKPEQKKWAAAVRVTYLNQNDRGNHMNVSGAAVTKSAKNKEAAVKLLEFLSGDAAQKIYAEDNQEYPVKPGVPYSKLVQSWGDFKGDTLSLEKIAKLRPAASRLVDKVGFDEGPGS
;
A
#
# COMPACT_ATOMS: atom_id res chain seq x y z
N MET A 1 47.85 0.92 -96.80
CA MET A 1 46.74 0.36 -96.09
C MET A 1 47.06 0.43 -94.60
N PRO A 2 46.41 1.29 -93.77
CA PRO A 2 46.73 1.41 -92.34
C PRO A 2 45.78 0.57 -91.50
N GLN A 3 46.37 -0.10 -90.56
CA GLN A 3 45.67 -0.92 -89.54
C GLN A 3 45.13 -0.05 -88.41
N PHE A 4 43.85 -0.14 -88.15
CA PHE A 4 43.20 0.48 -86.95
C PHE A 4 43.38 -0.41 -85.73
N LYS A 5 44.12 0.09 -84.74
CA LYS A 5 44.12 -0.53 -83.36
C LYS A 5 42.97 0.03 -82.59
N ARG A 6 42.06 -0.84 -82.11
CA ARG A 6 41.02 -0.48 -81.20
C ARG A 6 41.54 -0.56 -79.73
N LEU A 7 41.54 0.54 -79.02
CA LEU A 7 41.74 0.60 -77.61
C LEU A 7 40.39 0.22 -76.90
N LEU A 8 40.41 -0.83 -76.08
CA LEU A 8 39.34 -1.14 -75.15
C LEU A 8 39.66 -0.46 -73.81
N THR A 9 38.84 0.54 -73.41
CA THR A 9 38.92 1.16 -72.08
C THR A 9 37.98 0.38 -71.19
N ALA A 10 38.54 -0.34 -70.22
CA ALA A 10 37.73 -1.04 -69.14
C ALA A 10 37.30 0.00 -68.10
N LEU A 11 36.00 0.19 -67.96
CA LEU A 11 35.41 1.04 -66.94
C LEU A 11 35.14 0.16 -65.70
N THR A 12 35.95 0.30 -64.65
CA THR A 12 35.74 -0.38 -63.35
C THR A 12 34.70 0.39 -62.57
N VAL A 13 33.47 -0.17 -62.40
CA VAL A 13 32.45 0.38 -61.54
C VAL A 13 32.65 -0.18 -60.13
N THR A 14 33.12 0.65 -59.22
CA THR A 14 33.21 0.31 -57.78
C THR A 14 31.83 0.50 -57.14
N VAL A 15 31.14 -0.62 -56.84
CA VAL A 15 29.90 -0.59 -56.06
C VAL A 15 30.27 -0.49 -54.59
N ALA A 16 30.11 0.71 -54.01
CA ALA A 16 30.19 0.89 -52.55
C ALA A 16 28.90 0.37 -51.88
N THR A 17 28.97 -0.81 -51.30
CA THR A 17 27.90 -1.34 -50.42
C THR A 17 27.92 -0.59 -49.11
N ALA A 18 27.05 0.42 -48.93
CA ALA A 18 26.73 1.01 -47.63
C ALA A 18 25.93 -0.03 -46.82
N ALA A 19 26.62 -0.75 -45.91
CA ALA A 19 25.97 -1.54 -44.90
C ALA A 19 25.31 -0.60 -43.87
N GLY A 20 24.06 -0.23 -44.10
CA GLY A 20 23.24 0.44 -43.11
C GLY A 20 22.99 -0.51 -41.96
N THR A 21 23.60 -0.26 -40.81
CA THR A 21 23.23 -0.89 -39.54
C THR A 21 21.81 -0.40 -39.20
N ALA A 22 20.80 -1.19 -39.57
CA ALA A 22 19.46 -1.01 -39.08
C ALA A 22 19.50 -1.28 -37.56
N THR A 23 19.63 -0.22 -36.76
CA THR A 23 19.30 -0.27 -35.34
C THR A 23 17.81 -0.58 -35.25
N TRP A 24 17.49 -1.80 -34.89
CA TRP A 24 16.13 -2.17 -34.51
C TRP A 24 15.78 -1.33 -33.28
N ALA A 25 15.07 -0.23 -33.47
CA ALA A 25 14.41 0.49 -32.40
C ALA A 25 13.40 -0.49 -31.83
N GLN A 26 13.68 -1.02 -30.63
CA GLN A 26 12.74 -1.83 -29.89
C GLN A 26 11.49 -0.96 -29.71
N ALA A 27 10.35 -1.40 -30.25
CA ALA A 27 9.11 -0.67 -30.11
C ALA A 27 8.89 -0.45 -28.60
N ALA A 28 8.79 0.81 -28.19
CA ALA A 28 8.52 1.12 -26.80
C ALA A 28 7.19 0.50 -26.42
N ASP A 29 7.13 -0.17 -25.26
CA ASP A 29 5.89 -0.72 -24.75
C ASP A 29 4.83 0.38 -24.67
N THR A 30 3.72 0.19 -25.39
CA THR A 30 2.60 1.15 -25.45
C THR A 30 1.51 0.84 -24.44
N GLU A 31 1.58 -0.31 -23.80
CA GLU A 31 0.62 -0.74 -22.79
C GLU A 31 1.27 -1.65 -21.75
N LEU A 32 0.60 -1.76 -20.59
CA LEU A 32 0.93 -2.74 -19.55
C LEU A 32 -0.34 -3.25 -18.85
N ASN A 33 -0.25 -4.44 -18.27
CA ASN A 33 -1.32 -5.07 -17.50
C ASN A 33 -1.02 -4.97 -16.00
N LEU A 34 -1.82 -4.16 -15.29
CA LEU A 34 -1.75 -3.97 -13.84
C LEU A 34 -2.78 -4.83 -13.11
N TYR A 35 -2.33 -5.74 -12.25
CA TYR A 35 -3.19 -6.43 -11.31
C TYR A 35 -3.26 -5.65 -10.00
N SER A 36 -4.44 -5.12 -9.64
CA SER A 36 -4.59 -4.19 -8.52
C SER A 36 -5.54 -4.71 -7.45
N TYR A 37 -5.06 -4.74 -6.20
CA TYR A 37 -5.92 -4.89 -5.01
C TYR A 37 -6.51 -3.54 -4.55
N ARG A 38 -6.07 -2.44 -5.15
CA ARG A 38 -6.56 -1.09 -4.83
C ARG A 38 -7.86 -0.83 -5.55
N GLN A 39 -8.80 -0.19 -4.86
CA GLN A 39 -10.08 0.19 -5.45
C GLN A 39 -9.88 1.06 -6.70
N PRO A 40 -10.64 0.83 -7.79
CA PRO A 40 -10.46 1.56 -9.05
C PRO A 40 -10.48 3.07 -8.87
N PHE A 41 -11.42 3.63 -8.13
CA PHE A 41 -11.54 5.08 -7.91
C PHE A 41 -10.35 5.71 -7.16
N LEU A 42 -9.52 4.91 -6.48
CA LEU A 42 -8.31 5.39 -5.78
C LEU A 42 -7.06 5.34 -6.66
N ILE A 43 -7.03 4.46 -7.65
CA ILE A 43 -5.86 4.29 -8.50
C ILE A 43 -6.04 4.98 -9.85
N GLN A 44 -7.27 5.12 -10.35
CA GLN A 44 -7.54 5.65 -11.69
C GLN A 44 -6.93 7.04 -11.93
N PRO A 45 -7.05 8.04 -11.02
CA PRO A 45 -6.42 9.34 -11.23
C PRO A 45 -4.91 9.27 -11.45
N LEU A 46 -4.24 8.32 -10.79
CA LEU A 46 -2.79 8.09 -10.94
C LEU A 46 -2.46 7.46 -12.30
N LEU A 47 -3.30 6.51 -12.75
CA LEU A 47 -3.11 5.85 -14.05
C LEU A 47 -3.40 6.79 -15.20
N ASP A 48 -4.40 7.66 -15.08
CA ASP A 48 -4.73 8.70 -16.06
C ASP A 48 -3.58 9.70 -16.19
N ALA A 49 -3.01 10.14 -15.06
CA ALA A 49 -1.83 11.02 -15.04
C ALA A 49 -0.61 10.34 -15.66
N PHE A 50 -0.35 9.07 -15.36
CA PHE A 50 0.72 8.28 -15.97
C PHE A 50 0.56 8.16 -17.48
N THR A 51 -0.64 7.79 -17.95
CA THR A 51 -0.92 7.65 -19.37
C THR A 51 -0.79 8.99 -20.10
N LYS A 52 -1.24 10.09 -19.47
CA LYS A 52 -1.10 11.45 -20.03
C LYS A 52 0.37 11.86 -20.20
N GLU A 53 1.22 11.48 -19.24
CA GLU A 53 2.65 11.85 -19.25
C GLU A 53 3.46 10.98 -20.22
N THR A 54 3.17 9.68 -20.26
CA THR A 54 4.03 8.69 -20.93
C THR A 54 3.48 8.18 -22.25
N GLY A 55 2.19 8.34 -22.52
CA GLY A 55 1.48 7.69 -23.63
C GLY A 55 1.21 6.18 -23.40
N ILE A 56 1.70 5.60 -22.30
CA ILE A 56 1.54 4.16 -21.99
C ILE A 56 0.16 3.91 -21.42
N LYS A 57 -0.61 3.02 -22.04
CA LYS A 57 -1.93 2.60 -21.57
C LYS A 57 -1.80 1.56 -20.45
N VAL A 58 -2.62 1.70 -19.39
CA VAL A 58 -2.67 0.74 -18.30
C VAL A 58 -3.98 -0.05 -18.32
N ASN A 59 -3.88 -1.35 -18.61
CA ASN A 59 -5.01 -2.27 -18.53
C ASN A 59 -5.10 -2.81 -17.09
N THR A 60 -6.14 -2.45 -16.34
CA THR A 60 -6.24 -2.78 -14.92
C THR A 60 -7.21 -3.92 -14.66
N VAL A 61 -6.75 -4.95 -13.93
CA VAL A 61 -7.58 -6.01 -13.36
C VAL A 61 -7.68 -5.80 -11.86
N PHE A 62 -8.89 -5.50 -11.37
CA PHE A 62 -9.15 -5.32 -9.95
C PHE A 62 -9.73 -6.58 -9.31
N ALA A 63 -9.18 -6.99 -8.14
CA ALA A 63 -9.78 -8.00 -7.28
C ALA A 63 -9.50 -7.73 -5.80
N LYS A 64 -10.48 -8.03 -4.95
CA LYS A 64 -10.31 -7.91 -3.49
C LYS A 64 -9.46 -9.03 -2.90
N LYS A 65 -9.39 -10.19 -3.56
CA LYS A 65 -8.67 -11.40 -3.14
C LYS A 65 -8.37 -12.30 -4.36
N GLY A 66 -7.50 -13.30 -4.21
CA GLY A 66 -7.27 -14.34 -5.22
C GLY A 66 -6.30 -13.96 -6.34
N MET A 67 -5.61 -12.80 -6.27
CA MET A 67 -4.67 -12.40 -7.33
C MET A 67 -3.38 -13.20 -7.34
N LEU A 68 -2.83 -13.49 -6.16
CA LEU A 68 -1.64 -14.34 -6.06
C LEU A 68 -1.91 -15.71 -6.65
N GLU A 69 -3.05 -16.32 -6.29
CA GLU A 69 -3.49 -17.61 -6.78
C GLU A 69 -3.66 -17.60 -8.30
N LYS A 70 -4.23 -16.52 -8.84
CA LYS A 70 -4.40 -16.32 -10.29
C LYS A 70 -3.05 -16.22 -11.02
N ILE A 71 -2.09 -15.48 -10.47
CA ILE A 71 -0.74 -15.37 -11.05
C ILE A 71 -0.02 -16.71 -11.00
N LYS A 72 -0.09 -17.41 -9.85
CA LYS A 72 0.52 -18.76 -9.70
C LYS A 72 -0.06 -19.77 -10.65
N ALA A 73 -1.39 -19.80 -10.78
CA ALA A 73 -2.07 -20.75 -11.68
C ALA A 73 -1.72 -20.52 -13.16
N ALA A 74 -1.50 -19.27 -13.55
CA ALA A 74 -1.11 -18.93 -14.92
C ALA A 74 0.40 -19.12 -15.18
N GLY A 75 1.24 -19.13 -14.13
CA GLY A 75 2.70 -19.30 -14.22
C GLY A 75 3.33 -18.29 -15.18
N ASP A 76 4.20 -18.77 -16.08
CA ASP A 76 4.88 -17.93 -17.07
C ASP A 76 3.93 -17.35 -18.13
N ASN A 77 2.71 -17.89 -18.24
CA ASN A 77 1.65 -17.36 -19.11
C ASN A 77 0.80 -16.26 -18.43
N SER A 78 1.12 -15.87 -17.20
CA SER A 78 0.38 -14.80 -16.55
C SER A 78 0.52 -13.49 -17.35
N PRO A 79 -0.59 -12.83 -17.69
CA PRO A 79 -0.54 -11.56 -18.42
C PRO A 79 -0.20 -10.37 -17.53
N ALA A 80 -0.08 -10.54 -16.21
CA ALA A 80 0.22 -9.45 -15.30
C ALA A 80 1.66 -8.97 -15.45
N ASP A 81 1.88 -7.70 -15.78
CA ASP A 81 3.20 -7.07 -15.80
C ASP A 81 3.57 -6.51 -14.43
N ALA A 82 2.62 -5.91 -13.74
CA ALA A 82 2.79 -5.39 -12.40
C ALA A 82 1.64 -5.79 -11.48
N VAL A 83 1.95 -5.84 -10.17
CA VAL A 83 0.94 -6.04 -9.11
C VAL A 83 1.00 -4.87 -8.14
N LEU A 84 -0.15 -4.26 -7.86
CA LEU A 84 -0.31 -3.21 -6.85
C LEU A 84 -1.13 -3.72 -5.69
N THR A 85 -0.56 -3.64 -4.49
CA THR A 85 -1.19 -4.12 -3.25
C THR A 85 -1.47 -2.98 -2.27
N VAL A 86 -2.30 -3.26 -1.28
CA VAL A 86 -2.69 -2.29 -0.23
C VAL A 86 -2.23 -2.70 1.16
N ASP A 87 -1.29 -3.67 1.24
CA ASP A 87 -0.84 -4.23 2.52
C ASP A 87 0.49 -4.97 2.35
N ILE A 88 1.41 -4.80 3.32
CA ILE A 88 2.72 -5.45 3.28
C ILE A 88 2.63 -6.98 3.24
N GLY A 89 1.64 -7.58 3.88
CA GLY A 89 1.49 -9.03 3.87
C GLY A 89 1.21 -9.60 2.49
N ARG A 90 0.55 -8.84 1.61
CA ARG A 90 0.34 -9.22 0.21
C ARG A 90 1.59 -9.08 -0.63
N LEU A 91 2.37 -8.02 -0.42
CA LEU A 91 3.68 -7.87 -1.08
C LEU A 91 4.60 -9.01 -0.69
N TYR A 92 4.66 -9.32 0.60
CA TYR A 92 5.48 -10.40 1.12
C TYR A 92 5.02 -11.78 0.61
N ALA A 93 3.73 -12.03 0.56
CA ALA A 93 3.20 -13.29 0.00
C ALA A 93 3.54 -13.48 -1.49
N LEU A 94 3.56 -12.41 -2.28
CA LEU A 94 4.01 -12.45 -3.67
C LEU A 94 5.52 -12.75 -3.76
N LYS A 95 6.34 -12.14 -2.89
CA LYS A 95 7.79 -12.41 -2.78
C LYS A 95 8.04 -13.88 -2.44
N GLU A 96 7.43 -14.39 -1.36
CA GLU A 96 7.58 -15.78 -0.92
C GLU A 96 7.11 -16.80 -1.96
N ALA A 97 6.13 -16.44 -2.76
CA ALA A 97 5.65 -17.28 -3.84
C ALA A 97 6.58 -17.32 -5.07
N GLY A 98 7.65 -16.53 -5.09
CA GLY A 98 8.63 -16.46 -6.19
C GLY A 98 8.06 -15.96 -7.52
N VAL A 99 6.94 -15.19 -7.48
CA VAL A 99 6.26 -14.67 -8.68
C VAL A 99 6.71 -13.25 -9.07
N LEU A 100 7.69 -12.69 -8.36
CA LEU A 100 8.23 -11.35 -8.60
C LEU A 100 9.62 -11.42 -9.21
N GLN A 101 10.02 -10.38 -9.91
CA GLN A 101 11.39 -10.18 -10.38
C GLN A 101 11.99 -8.91 -9.77
N ALA A 102 13.30 -8.92 -9.58
CA ALA A 102 14.04 -7.77 -9.07
C ALA A 102 14.07 -6.63 -10.11
N VAL A 103 13.89 -5.41 -9.61
CA VAL A 103 14.02 -4.18 -10.36
C VAL A 103 15.15 -3.35 -9.74
N LYS A 104 16.09 -2.92 -10.58
CA LYS A 104 17.10 -1.92 -10.23
C LYS A 104 16.72 -0.62 -10.90
N SER A 105 16.53 0.44 -10.12
CA SER A 105 16.18 1.76 -10.61
C SER A 105 16.66 2.82 -9.63
N ASP A 106 17.57 3.69 -10.09
CA ASP A 106 18.07 4.81 -9.29
C ASP A 106 16.94 5.76 -8.89
N VAL A 107 15.90 5.87 -9.73
CA VAL A 107 14.71 6.68 -9.45
C VAL A 107 13.94 6.13 -8.26
N LEU A 108 13.67 4.81 -8.26
CA LEU A 108 12.96 4.15 -7.15
C LEU A 108 13.79 4.21 -5.85
N GLU A 109 15.10 4.02 -5.96
CA GLU A 109 16.00 4.06 -4.79
C GLU A 109 16.11 5.46 -4.19
N LYS A 110 16.12 6.49 -5.03
CA LYS A 110 16.13 7.89 -4.59
C LYS A 110 14.79 8.31 -3.97
N ASN A 111 13.67 7.89 -4.56
CA ASN A 111 12.34 8.33 -4.15
C ASN A 111 11.76 7.55 -2.97
N ILE A 112 12.19 6.30 -2.76
CA ILE A 112 11.62 5.39 -1.75
C ILE A 112 12.70 5.03 -0.72
N PRO A 113 12.60 5.50 0.54
CA PRO A 113 13.53 5.13 1.60
C PRO A 113 13.67 3.61 1.76
N ALA A 114 14.87 3.15 2.16
CA ALA A 114 15.19 1.72 2.22
C ALA A 114 14.23 0.88 3.08
N HIS A 115 13.69 1.44 4.16
CA HIS A 115 12.73 0.75 5.04
C HIS A 115 11.31 0.60 4.43
N PHE A 116 11.06 1.24 3.28
CA PHE A 116 9.81 1.09 2.51
C PHE A 116 9.99 0.29 1.22
N ARG A 117 11.11 -0.36 0.99
CA ARG A 117 11.34 -1.20 -0.19
C ARG A 117 12.04 -2.50 0.18
N ASP A 118 11.89 -3.49 -0.67
CA ASP A 118 12.59 -4.76 -0.54
C ASP A 118 14.10 -4.57 -0.80
N PRO A 119 14.99 -5.10 0.04
CA PRO A 119 16.44 -4.96 -0.17
C PRO A 119 16.95 -5.63 -1.44
N GLU A 120 16.23 -6.63 -1.97
CA GLU A 120 16.53 -7.31 -3.23
C GLU A 120 15.82 -6.66 -4.43
N GLY A 121 15.04 -5.57 -4.22
CA GLY A 121 14.32 -4.89 -5.26
C GLY A 121 13.07 -5.62 -5.78
N LEU A 122 12.52 -6.55 -5.01
CA LEU A 122 11.34 -7.33 -5.43
C LEU A 122 10.02 -6.59 -5.25
N TRP A 123 9.95 -5.60 -4.36
CA TRP A 123 8.78 -4.75 -4.18
C TRP A 123 9.15 -3.35 -3.68
N PHE A 124 8.27 -2.40 -3.94
CA PHE A 124 8.44 -0.99 -3.60
C PHE A 124 7.19 -0.44 -2.94
N GLY A 125 7.34 0.15 -1.75
CA GLY A 125 6.28 0.90 -1.09
C GLY A 125 6.02 2.21 -1.81
N LEU A 126 4.75 2.54 -2.01
CA LEU A 126 4.35 3.74 -2.75
C LEU A 126 3.62 4.74 -1.87
N THR A 127 2.89 4.26 -0.87
CA THR A 127 2.28 5.11 0.17
C THR A 127 2.24 4.39 1.48
N THR A 128 2.20 5.16 2.57
CA THR A 128 2.00 4.60 3.90
C THR A 128 0.69 5.07 4.53
N ARG A 129 0.29 4.41 5.59
CA ARG A 129 -0.86 4.75 6.41
C ARG A 129 -0.63 4.40 7.86
N ALA A 130 -1.17 5.24 8.75
CA ALA A 130 -1.21 4.99 10.18
C ALA A 130 -2.47 4.21 10.55
N ARG A 131 -2.34 3.17 11.39
CA ARG A 131 -3.47 2.53 12.06
C ARG A 131 -3.67 3.20 13.41
N MET A 132 -4.49 4.22 13.46
CA MET A 132 -4.66 5.14 14.59
C MET A 132 -5.97 4.90 15.33
N ALA A 133 -6.17 5.60 16.43
CA ALA A 133 -7.45 5.66 17.11
C ALA A 133 -8.26 6.89 16.66
N LEU A 134 -9.56 6.70 16.45
CA LEU A 134 -10.56 7.75 16.44
C LEU A 134 -11.28 7.69 17.78
N VAL A 135 -11.19 8.75 18.57
CA VAL A 135 -11.77 8.80 19.90
C VAL A 135 -12.89 9.84 19.98
N SER A 136 -13.93 9.55 20.73
CA SER A 136 -15.02 10.51 20.96
C SER A 136 -14.46 11.81 21.55
N LYS A 137 -14.83 12.95 20.95
CA LYS A 137 -14.44 14.29 21.48
C LYS A 137 -15.02 14.57 22.87
N GLU A 138 -16.19 14.02 23.16
CA GLU A 138 -16.95 14.29 24.37
C GLU A 138 -16.62 13.32 25.51
N ARG A 139 -16.40 12.02 25.17
CA ARG A 139 -16.34 10.94 26.17
C ARG A 139 -14.92 10.45 26.46
N VAL A 140 -13.92 10.85 25.68
CA VAL A 140 -12.50 10.51 25.93
C VAL A 140 -11.69 11.79 26.08
N LYS A 141 -11.09 12.00 27.24
CA LYS A 141 -10.27 13.17 27.52
C LYS A 141 -8.96 13.15 26.70
N PRO A 142 -8.40 14.31 26.35
CA PRO A 142 -7.04 14.39 25.81
C PRO A 142 -6.05 13.70 26.76
N GLY A 143 -5.17 12.84 26.21
CA GLY A 143 -4.19 12.08 27.00
C GLY A 143 -4.73 10.85 27.74
N GLU A 144 -6.04 10.54 27.70
CA GLU A 144 -6.61 9.35 28.32
C GLU A 144 -6.21 8.05 27.61
N LEU A 145 -6.03 8.10 26.28
CA LEU A 145 -5.52 7.01 25.42
C LEU A 145 -4.24 7.48 24.74
N THR A 146 -3.11 6.87 25.02
CA THR A 146 -1.78 7.28 24.53
C THR A 146 -1.03 6.18 23.78
N SER A 147 -1.34 4.91 24.05
CA SER A 147 -0.62 3.77 23.46
C SER A 147 -1.60 2.66 23.01
N TYR A 148 -1.10 1.72 22.20
CA TYR A 148 -1.86 0.51 21.88
C TYR A 148 -2.01 -0.37 23.11
N GLU A 149 -1.06 -0.34 24.02
CA GLU A 149 -1.08 -1.06 25.27
C GLU A 149 -2.26 -0.62 26.15
N ASP A 150 -2.56 0.67 26.18
CA ASP A 150 -3.70 1.23 26.93
C ASP A 150 -5.05 0.61 26.51
N LEU A 151 -5.18 0.14 25.26
CA LEU A 151 -6.42 -0.50 24.80
C LEU A 151 -6.77 -1.76 25.61
N ALA A 152 -5.81 -2.37 26.28
CA ALA A 152 -6.02 -3.53 27.16
C ALA A 152 -6.31 -3.13 28.62
N ASP A 153 -6.21 -1.86 28.99
CA ASP A 153 -6.50 -1.37 30.33
C ASP A 153 -8.01 -1.52 30.65
N PRO A 154 -8.40 -2.13 31.76
CA PRO A 154 -9.81 -2.30 32.19
C PRO A 154 -10.64 -1.00 32.25
N LYS A 155 -10.00 0.18 32.34
CA LYS A 155 -10.69 1.48 32.29
C LYS A 155 -11.45 1.70 30.97
N PHE A 156 -11.10 0.97 29.91
CA PHE A 156 -11.76 1.03 28.61
C PHE A 156 -12.78 -0.09 28.39
N LYS A 157 -13.19 -0.81 29.45
CA LYS A 157 -14.19 -1.89 29.34
C LYS A 157 -15.49 -1.39 28.71
N GLY A 158 -15.91 -2.07 27.63
CA GLY A 158 -17.13 -1.72 26.88
C GLY A 158 -17.01 -0.45 26.04
N ARG A 159 -15.79 0.07 25.80
CA ARG A 159 -15.58 1.36 25.14
C ARG A 159 -14.90 1.28 23.77
N ILE A 160 -14.53 0.07 23.30
CA ILE A 160 -13.74 -0.10 22.09
C ILE A 160 -14.57 -0.75 20.98
N CYS A 161 -14.55 -0.17 19.78
CA CYS A 161 -15.07 -0.76 18.55
C CYS A 161 -13.95 -1.04 17.56
N VAL A 162 -13.95 -2.25 17.00
CA VAL A 162 -13.01 -2.65 15.94
C VAL A 162 -13.71 -3.50 14.89
N ARG A 163 -13.12 -3.56 13.72
CA ARG A 163 -13.45 -4.58 12.72
C ARG A 163 -12.80 -5.92 13.07
N SER A 164 -13.16 -7.00 12.37
CA SER A 164 -12.61 -8.35 12.59
C SER A 164 -11.08 -8.33 12.79
N GLY A 165 -10.61 -9.10 13.79
CA GLY A 165 -9.19 -9.35 14.04
C GLY A 165 -8.49 -10.01 12.87
N LYS A 166 -9.21 -10.79 12.05
CA LYS A 166 -8.71 -11.40 10.79
C LYS A 166 -8.57 -10.42 9.64
N ASN A 167 -9.02 -9.19 9.79
CA ASN A 167 -8.81 -8.19 8.74
C ASN A 167 -7.33 -7.89 8.58
N ALA A 168 -6.85 -7.75 7.33
CA ALA A 168 -5.45 -7.54 7.00
C ALA A 168 -4.76 -6.44 7.82
N TYR A 169 -5.48 -5.35 8.14
CA TYR A 169 -4.92 -4.21 8.89
C TYR A 169 -4.77 -4.53 10.37
N ASN A 170 -5.73 -5.26 10.97
CA ASN A 170 -5.64 -5.71 12.36
C ASN A 170 -4.61 -6.83 12.52
N VAL A 171 -4.53 -7.77 11.58
CA VAL A 171 -3.46 -8.78 11.56
C VAL A 171 -2.08 -8.13 11.53
N ALA A 172 -1.90 -7.04 10.75
CA ALA A 172 -0.62 -6.32 10.72
C ALA A 172 -0.33 -5.60 12.05
N LEU A 173 -1.33 -4.97 12.68
CA LEU A 173 -1.19 -4.37 14.02
C LEU A 173 -0.84 -5.43 15.07
N ILE A 174 -1.54 -6.56 15.10
CA ILE A 174 -1.26 -7.65 16.04
C ILE A 174 0.15 -8.22 15.79
N ALA A 175 0.56 -8.35 14.53
CA ALA A 175 1.93 -8.76 14.18
C ALA A 175 2.98 -7.77 14.69
N SER A 176 2.71 -6.45 14.65
CA SER A 176 3.61 -5.46 15.25
C SER A 176 3.65 -5.57 16.77
N MET A 177 2.53 -5.90 17.44
CA MET A 177 2.52 -6.15 18.88
C MET A 177 3.34 -7.40 19.24
N ILE A 178 3.26 -8.48 18.43
CA ILE A 178 4.14 -9.65 18.59
C ILE A 178 5.61 -9.26 18.45
N ALA A 179 5.94 -8.41 17.47
CA ALA A 179 7.32 -7.99 17.26
C ALA A 179 7.92 -7.18 18.42
N HIS A 180 7.08 -6.41 19.13
CA HIS A 180 7.49 -5.58 20.27
C HIS A 180 7.43 -6.30 21.61
N HIS A 181 6.46 -7.19 21.82
CA HIS A 181 6.17 -7.78 23.13
C HIS A 181 6.32 -9.31 23.19
N GLY A 182 6.71 -9.94 22.07
CA GLY A 182 6.66 -11.39 21.92
C GLY A 182 5.21 -11.92 21.78
N GLU A 183 5.10 -13.21 21.48
CA GLU A 183 3.78 -13.83 21.22
C GLU A 183 2.90 -13.86 22.50
N GLU A 184 3.50 -14.18 23.65
CA GLU A 184 2.80 -14.19 24.94
C GLU A 184 2.30 -12.80 25.36
N GLY A 185 3.16 -11.77 25.24
CA GLY A 185 2.77 -10.38 25.56
C GLY A 185 1.65 -9.87 24.63
N ALA A 186 1.74 -10.17 23.34
CA ALA A 186 0.70 -9.82 22.38
C ALA A 186 -0.61 -10.58 22.62
N GLU A 187 -0.55 -11.83 23.08
CA GLU A 187 -1.73 -12.61 23.47
C GLU A 187 -2.45 -11.98 24.66
N LYS A 188 -1.72 -11.66 25.73
CA LYS A 188 -2.27 -10.97 26.91
C LYS A 188 -2.90 -9.63 26.55
N TRP A 189 -2.21 -8.86 25.70
CA TRP A 189 -2.74 -7.60 25.18
C TRP A 189 -4.05 -7.81 24.41
N LEU A 190 -4.08 -8.77 23.49
CA LEU A 190 -5.25 -9.05 22.65
C LEU A 190 -6.46 -9.53 23.47
N GLN A 191 -6.22 -10.32 24.54
CA GLN A 191 -7.23 -10.72 25.51
C GLN A 191 -7.81 -9.52 26.26
N GLY A 192 -6.97 -8.59 26.72
CA GLY A 192 -7.40 -7.35 27.37
C GLY A 192 -8.21 -6.46 26.42
N VAL A 193 -7.75 -6.29 25.17
CA VAL A 193 -8.52 -5.56 24.14
C VAL A 193 -9.87 -6.22 23.89
N LYS A 194 -9.92 -7.56 23.77
CA LYS A 194 -11.19 -8.31 23.63
C LYS A 194 -12.15 -8.03 24.78
N ALA A 195 -11.66 -8.07 26.02
CA ALA A 195 -12.47 -7.79 27.21
C ALA A 195 -13.04 -6.36 27.24
N ASN A 196 -12.37 -5.43 26.57
CA ASN A 196 -12.74 -4.01 26.49
C ASN A 196 -13.61 -3.66 25.28
N LEU A 197 -13.93 -4.64 24.41
CA LEU A 197 -14.81 -4.40 23.27
C LEU A 197 -16.24 -4.04 23.74
N ALA A 198 -16.85 -3.07 23.09
CA ALA A 198 -18.25 -2.69 23.30
C ALA A 198 -19.22 -3.67 22.65
N ARG A 199 -18.75 -4.35 21.61
CA ARG A 199 -19.54 -5.30 20.82
C ARG A 199 -18.64 -6.27 20.07
N LYS A 200 -19.24 -7.33 19.51
CA LYS A 200 -18.56 -8.23 18.57
C LYS A 200 -17.94 -7.44 17.41
N PRO A 201 -16.67 -7.72 17.03
CA PRO A 201 -16.03 -7.11 15.88
C PRO A 201 -16.85 -7.25 14.61
N GLN A 202 -17.10 -6.15 13.91
CA GLN A 202 -17.93 -6.15 12.69
C GLN A 202 -17.70 -4.92 11.81
N GLY A 203 -18.18 -4.96 10.58
CA GLY A 203 -18.15 -3.82 9.67
C GLY A 203 -16.75 -3.46 9.16
N ASN A 204 -16.63 -2.25 8.65
CA ASN A 204 -15.38 -1.66 8.17
C ASN A 204 -14.96 -0.47 9.05
N ASP A 205 -13.85 0.19 8.73
CA ASP A 205 -13.33 1.30 9.55
C ASP A 205 -14.33 2.48 9.68
N ARG A 206 -15.11 2.81 8.63
CA ARG A 206 -16.14 3.85 8.71
C ARG A 206 -17.28 3.45 9.66
N ALA A 207 -17.62 2.16 9.69
CA ALA A 207 -18.64 1.64 10.63
C ALA A 207 -18.19 1.75 12.08
N GLN A 208 -16.87 1.75 12.36
CA GLN A 208 -16.37 2.00 13.72
C GLN A 208 -16.51 3.49 14.09
N ALA A 209 -16.16 4.41 13.19
CA ALA A 209 -16.38 5.84 13.43
C ALA A 209 -17.86 6.17 13.62
N LYS A 210 -18.75 5.55 12.82
CA LYS A 210 -20.20 5.63 13.01
C LYS A 210 -20.62 5.16 14.40
N ALA A 211 -20.08 4.04 14.88
CA ALA A 211 -20.39 3.49 16.20
C ALA A 211 -19.97 4.43 17.35
N VAL A 212 -18.85 5.15 17.20
CA VAL A 212 -18.45 6.19 18.15
C VAL A 212 -19.44 7.37 18.12
N TYR A 213 -19.84 7.83 16.93
CA TYR A 213 -20.85 8.87 16.77
C TYR A 213 -22.19 8.49 17.41
N GLU A 214 -22.61 7.23 17.26
CA GLU A 214 -23.87 6.71 17.82
C GLU A 214 -23.78 6.38 19.34
N GLY A 215 -22.63 6.55 19.98
CA GLY A 215 -22.44 6.26 21.40
C GLY A 215 -22.32 4.78 21.76
N VAL A 216 -22.17 3.89 20.78
CA VAL A 216 -21.98 2.45 21.00
C VAL A 216 -20.63 2.17 21.66
N CYS A 217 -19.62 2.96 21.35
CA CYS A 217 -18.28 2.91 21.92
C CYS A 217 -17.64 4.32 21.89
N ASP A 218 -16.48 4.45 22.52
CA ASP A 218 -15.79 5.73 22.64
C ASP A 218 -14.51 5.78 21.81
N ILE A 219 -13.96 4.62 21.45
CA ILE A 219 -12.69 4.43 20.76
C ILE A 219 -12.90 3.51 19.57
N ALA A 220 -12.40 3.92 18.40
CA ALA A 220 -12.37 3.10 17.19
C ALA A 220 -10.95 3.02 16.64
N ILE A 221 -10.47 1.81 16.27
CA ILE A 221 -9.17 1.62 15.62
C ILE A 221 -9.38 1.59 14.11
N THR A 222 -8.78 2.57 13.41
CA THR A 222 -9.00 2.81 11.97
C THR A 222 -7.72 3.21 11.26
N ASN A 223 -7.72 3.14 9.92
CA ASN A 223 -6.67 3.77 9.13
C ASN A 223 -7.00 5.24 8.88
N ASN A 224 -5.96 6.09 8.88
CA ASN A 224 -6.08 7.55 8.76
C ASN A 224 -6.89 8.03 7.54
N TYR A 225 -6.68 7.43 6.36
CA TYR A 225 -7.35 7.84 5.14
C TYR A 225 -8.87 7.69 5.18
N TYR A 226 -9.42 6.81 6.03
CA TYR A 226 -10.88 6.73 6.22
C TYR A 226 -11.43 7.97 6.89
N MET A 227 -10.68 8.57 7.83
CA MET A 227 -11.07 9.86 8.43
C MET A 227 -11.13 10.95 7.37
N GLY A 228 -10.08 11.10 6.56
CA GLY A 228 -10.05 12.06 5.46
C GLY A 228 -11.19 11.86 4.47
N LYS A 229 -11.40 10.61 4.03
CA LYS A 229 -12.51 10.28 3.11
C LYS A 229 -13.90 10.54 3.71
N MET A 230 -14.11 10.38 5.01
CA MET A 230 -15.38 10.73 5.65
C MET A 230 -15.58 12.25 5.70
N MET A 231 -14.52 13.00 5.98
CA MET A 231 -14.58 14.48 6.06
C MET A 231 -14.89 15.14 4.71
N THR A 232 -14.48 14.50 3.60
CA THR A 232 -14.63 15.04 2.23
C THR A 232 -15.69 14.32 1.40
N ASN A 233 -16.55 13.49 2.01
CA ASN A 233 -17.54 12.71 1.26
C ASN A 233 -18.84 13.50 1.03
N ASP A 234 -19.00 14.03 -0.17
CA ASP A 234 -20.21 14.74 -0.57
C ASP A 234 -21.35 13.78 -0.98
N ASP A 235 -21.02 12.58 -1.47
CA ASP A 235 -22.02 11.57 -1.83
C ASP A 235 -22.73 10.97 -0.61
N LYS A 236 -22.06 10.99 0.56
CA LYS A 236 -22.58 10.46 1.83
C LYS A 236 -22.34 11.45 2.97
N PRO A 237 -23.09 12.56 2.99
CA PRO A 237 -22.84 13.66 3.92
C PRO A 237 -22.98 13.29 5.41
N GLU A 238 -23.70 12.20 5.72
CA GLU A 238 -23.76 11.64 7.09
C GLU A 238 -22.40 11.25 7.62
N GLN A 239 -21.44 10.88 6.77
CA GLN A 239 -20.07 10.52 7.18
C GLN A 239 -19.31 11.72 7.74
N LYS A 240 -19.62 12.93 7.27
CA LYS A 240 -19.07 14.17 7.83
C LYS A 240 -19.47 14.35 9.30
N LYS A 241 -20.71 13.96 9.67
CA LYS A 241 -21.18 13.99 11.05
C LYS A 241 -20.41 13.01 11.93
N TRP A 242 -20.14 11.79 11.40
CA TRP A 242 -19.33 10.79 12.13
C TRP A 242 -17.91 11.28 12.36
N ALA A 243 -17.30 11.87 11.33
CA ALA A 243 -15.97 12.45 11.42
C ALA A 243 -15.90 13.64 12.40
N ALA A 244 -16.95 14.49 12.43
CA ALA A 244 -17.01 15.63 13.34
C ALA A 244 -17.07 15.25 14.82
N ALA A 245 -17.64 14.08 15.15
CA ALA A 245 -17.79 13.60 16.54
C ALA A 245 -16.50 12.99 17.14
N VAL A 246 -15.49 12.73 16.30
CA VAL A 246 -14.25 12.10 16.72
C VAL A 246 -13.03 12.99 16.51
N ARG A 247 -11.97 12.74 17.26
CA ARG A 247 -10.63 13.27 16.97
C ARG A 247 -9.67 12.15 16.62
N VAL A 248 -8.70 12.46 15.77
CA VAL A 248 -7.56 11.60 15.48
C VAL A 248 -6.65 11.55 16.71
N THR A 249 -6.23 10.35 17.08
CA THR A 249 -5.27 10.11 18.14
C THR A 249 -4.21 9.14 17.65
N TYR A 250 -2.99 9.64 17.49
CA TYR A 250 -1.83 8.82 17.18
C TYR A 250 -1.30 8.20 18.47
N LEU A 251 -1.02 6.90 18.42
CA LEU A 251 -0.63 6.12 19.59
C LEU A 251 0.90 5.95 19.68
N ASN A 252 1.40 5.66 20.88
CA ASN A 252 2.82 5.41 21.16
C ASN A 252 3.76 6.57 20.76
N GLN A 253 3.30 7.81 20.86
CA GLN A 253 4.08 8.97 20.41
C GLN A 253 5.28 9.26 21.31
N ASN A 254 5.24 8.83 22.58
CA ASN A 254 6.31 8.98 23.55
C ASN A 254 7.35 7.86 23.50
N ASP A 255 7.12 6.82 22.69
CA ASP A 255 8.03 5.69 22.54
C ASP A 255 8.29 5.33 21.07
N ARG A 256 7.80 4.20 20.57
CA ARG A 256 8.09 3.68 19.22
C ARG A 256 7.35 4.38 18.09
N GLY A 257 6.27 5.08 18.37
CA GLY A 257 5.43 5.68 17.35
C GLY A 257 4.24 4.82 16.92
N ASN A 258 3.39 5.39 16.11
CA ASN A 258 2.16 4.76 15.63
C ASN A 258 2.44 3.66 14.60
N HIS A 259 1.74 2.53 14.68
CA HIS A 259 1.86 1.44 13.71
C HIS A 259 1.59 1.92 12.28
N MET A 260 2.52 1.62 11.39
CA MET A 260 2.48 1.97 9.97
C MET A 260 2.30 0.72 9.10
N ASN A 261 1.62 0.88 7.98
CA ASN A 261 1.52 -0.12 6.93
C ASN A 261 1.72 0.54 5.56
N VAL A 262 1.91 -0.24 4.52
CA VAL A 262 2.29 0.25 3.20
C VAL A 262 1.34 -0.25 2.11
N SER A 263 1.04 0.59 1.11
CA SER A 263 0.67 0.14 -0.23
C SER A 263 1.91 0.14 -1.08
N GLY A 264 2.04 -0.83 -1.94
CA GLY A 264 3.20 -0.92 -2.82
C GLY A 264 2.92 -1.73 -4.06
N ALA A 265 3.90 -1.75 -4.95
CA ALA A 265 3.83 -2.45 -6.21
C ALA A 265 5.10 -3.27 -6.45
N ALA A 266 4.99 -4.20 -7.37
CA ALA A 266 6.05 -5.09 -7.79
C ALA A 266 5.88 -5.45 -9.27
N VAL A 267 6.98 -5.77 -9.94
CA VAL A 267 6.99 -6.32 -11.29
C VAL A 267 6.92 -7.84 -11.21
N THR A 268 6.02 -8.45 -11.97
CA THR A 268 5.88 -9.91 -11.96
C THR A 268 7.01 -10.58 -12.75
N LYS A 269 7.32 -11.82 -12.40
CA LYS A 269 8.34 -12.61 -13.12
C LYS A 269 7.94 -12.88 -14.58
N SER A 270 6.64 -12.98 -14.85
CA SER A 270 6.06 -13.21 -16.18
C SER A 270 5.84 -11.93 -17.00
N ALA A 271 6.23 -10.75 -16.49
CA ALA A 271 6.00 -9.47 -17.18
C ALA A 271 6.56 -9.48 -18.60
N LYS A 272 5.69 -9.24 -19.58
CA LYS A 272 6.03 -9.08 -20.99
C LYS A 272 6.40 -7.64 -21.31
N ASN A 273 5.78 -6.68 -20.60
CA ASN A 273 6.00 -5.24 -20.75
C ASN A 273 6.76 -4.70 -19.51
N LYS A 274 7.93 -5.32 -19.23
CA LYS A 274 8.72 -5.01 -18.01
C LYS A 274 9.10 -3.53 -17.92
N GLU A 275 9.56 -2.94 -19.03
CA GLU A 275 10.00 -1.54 -19.05
C GLU A 275 8.85 -0.59 -18.75
N ALA A 276 7.66 -0.83 -19.31
CA ALA A 276 6.46 -0.06 -19.01
C ALA A 276 6.04 -0.22 -17.54
N ALA A 277 6.16 -1.43 -16.99
CA ALA A 277 5.87 -1.69 -15.59
C ALA A 277 6.84 -0.95 -14.65
N VAL A 278 8.14 -0.93 -14.95
CA VAL A 278 9.13 -0.15 -14.19
C VAL A 278 8.84 1.34 -14.26
N LYS A 279 8.55 1.88 -15.47
CA LYS A 279 8.15 3.29 -15.64
C LYS A 279 6.91 3.65 -14.81
N LEU A 280 5.93 2.74 -14.72
CA LEU A 280 4.77 2.96 -13.84
C LEU A 280 5.18 3.06 -12.36
N LEU A 281 6.05 2.17 -11.87
CA LEU A 281 6.53 2.23 -10.50
C LEU A 281 7.32 3.53 -10.22
N GLU A 282 8.18 3.94 -11.15
CA GLU A 282 8.94 5.19 -11.08
C GLU A 282 8.01 6.40 -11.02
N PHE A 283 7.03 6.48 -11.93
CA PHE A 283 6.01 7.53 -11.91
C PHE A 283 5.25 7.56 -10.58
N LEU A 284 4.77 6.41 -10.10
CA LEU A 284 4.02 6.31 -8.84
C LEU A 284 4.86 6.73 -7.61
N SER A 285 6.19 6.66 -7.68
CA SER A 285 7.12 7.15 -6.67
C SER A 285 7.48 8.63 -6.83
N GLY A 286 7.14 9.25 -7.98
CA GLY A 286 7.46 10.63 -8.33
C GLY A 286 6.55 11.67 -7.68
N ASP A 287 6.96 12.94 -7.72
CA ASP A 287 6.26 14.05 -7.02
C ASP A 287 4.79 14.19 -7.42
N ALA A 288 4.48 14.08 -8.73
CA ALA A 288 3.12 14.20 -9.24
C ALA A 288 2.18 13.14 -8.64
N ALA A 289 2.59 11.87 -8.69
CA ALA A 289 1.80 10.77 -8.15
C ALA A 289 1.73 10.81 -6.62
N GLN A 290 2.83 11.14 -5.95
CA GLN A 290 2.88 11.24 -4.49
C GLN A 290 1.97 12.36 -3.96
N LYS A 291 1.84 13.46 -4.70
CA LYS A 291 0.88 14.53 -4.41
C LYS A 291 -0.58 14.06 -4.55
N ILE A 292 -0.90 13.31 -5.62
CA ILE A 292 -2.24 12.72 -5.80
C ILE A 292 -2.56 11.74 -4.64
N TYR A 293 -1.61 10.89 -4.24
CA TYR A 293 -1.78 10.02 -3.07
C TYR A 293 -2.09 10.81 -1.79
N ALA A 294 -1.37 11.93 -1.57
CA ALA A 294 -1.59 12.76 -0.39
C ALA A 294 -2.94 13.48 -0.43
N GLU A 295 -3.26 14.15 -1.53
CA GLU A 295 -4.40 15.06 -1.62
C GLU A 295 -5.72 14.31 -1.87
N ASP A 296 -5.73 13.35 -2.82
CA ASP A 296 -6.96 12.64 -3.19
C ASP A 296 -7.23 11.45 -2.28
N ASN A 297 -6.18 10.71 -1.88
CA ASN A 297 -6.34 9.49 -1.10
C ASN A 297 -6.16 9.70 0.41
N GLN A 298 -5.64 10.86 0.84
CA GLN A 298 -5.37 11.18 2.25
C GLN A 298 -4.39 10.18 2.90
N GLU A 299 -3.47 9.64 2.09
CA GLU A 299 -2.40 8.74 2.52
C GLU A 299 -1.10 9.52 2.72
N TYR A 300 -0.13 8.90 3.39
CA TYR A 300 1.17 9.52 3.59
C TYR A 300 2.11 9.15 2.44
N PRO A 301 2.66 10.14 1.70
CA PRO A 301 3.70 9.90 0.72
C PRO A 301 4.90 9.17 1.31
N VAL A 302 5.54 8.30 0.52
CA VAL A 302 6.82 7.68 0.92
C VAL A 302 8.01 8.52 0.51
N LYS A 303 7.86 9.34 -0.55
CA LYS A 303 8.93 10.19 -1.06
C LYS A 303 9.22 11.33 -0.07
N PRO A 304 10.48 11.46 0.39
CA PRO A 304 10.88 12.56 1.25
C PRO A 304 10.61 13.93 0.59
N GLY A 305 10.13 14.88 1.38
CA GLY A 305 9.89 16.25 0.93
C GLY A 305 8.52 16.48 0.28
N VAL A 306 7.74 15.45 -0.02
CA VAL A 306 6.35 15.61 -0.47
C VAL A 306 5.44 15.83 0.74
N PRO A 307 4.73 16.96 0.83
CA PRO A 307 3.89 17.27 1.99
C PRO A 307 2.63 16.40 2.02
N TYR A 308 2.11 16.16 3.21
CA TYR A 308 0.75 15.64 3.41
C TYR A 308 -0.29 16.68 2.94
N SER A 309 -1.51 16.22 2.64
CA SER A 309 -2.61 17.15 2.37
C SER A 309 -2.82 18.09 3.58
N LYS A 310 -3.33 19.30 3.33
CA LYS A 310 -3.69 20.26 4.39
C LYS A 310 -4.64 19.64 5.43
N LEU A 311 -5.54 18.77 4.97
CA LEU A 311 -6.46 18.06 5.86
C LEU A 311 -5.71 17.12 6.81
N VAL A 312 -4.78 16.33 6.30
CA VAL A 312 -3.97 15.40 7.12
C VAL A 312 -3.05 16.17 8.07
N GLN A 313 -2.46 17.28 7.61
CA GLN A 313 -1.64 18.17 8.46
C GLN A 313 -2.45 18.75 9.64
N SER A 314 -3.75 19.03 9.45
CA SER A 314 -4.63 19.54 10.51
C SER A 314 -4.83 18.59 11.69
N TRP A 315 -4.45 17.31 11.55
CA TRP A 315 -4.52 16.32 12.65
C TRP A 315 -3.29 16.35 13.55
N GLY A 316 -2.31 17.20 13.24
CA GLY A 316 -1.05 17.33 13.96
C GLY A 316 0.05 16.40 13.44
N ASP A 317 1.26 16.67 13.89
CA ASP A 317 2.42 15.84 13.59
C ASP A 317 2.36 14.52 14.35
N PHE A 318 3.00 13.48 13.79
CA PHE A 318 3.09 12.20 14.46
C PHE A 318 4.40 11.49 14.12
N LYS A 319 4.81 10.63 15.04
CA LYS A 319 5.92 9.69 14.86
C LYS A 319 5.36 8.35 14.41
N GLY A 320 5.82 7.85 13.27
CA GLY A 320 5.54 6.49 12.80
C GLY A 320 6.52 5.48 13.41
N ASP A 321 6.05 4.27 13.70
CA ASP A 321 6.90 3.16 14.10
C ASP A 321 7.81 2.76 12.92
N THR A 322 9.11 2.65 13.18
CA THR A 322 10.13 2.27 12.19
C THR A 322 10.39 0.76 12.14
N LEU A 323 9.53 -0.03 12.78
CA LEU A 323 9.61 -1.49 12.72
C LEU A 323 9.61 -1.99 11.27
N SER A 324 10.53 -2.89 10.96
CA SER A 324 10.63 -3.47 9.63
C SER A 324 9.30 -4.06 9.15
N LEU A 325 8.85 -3.61 7.99
CA LEU A 325 7.63 -4.11 7.35
C LEU A 325 7.73 -5.62 7.04
N GLU A 326 8.92 -6.09 6.68
CA GLU A 326 9.17 -7.52 6.46
C GLU A 326 9.01 -8.32 7.76
N LYS A 327 9.49 -7.82 8.91
CA LYS A 327 9.28 -8.45 10.21
C LYS A 327 7.79 -8.54 10.55
N ILE A 328 7.03 -7.48 10.29
CA ILE A 328 5.57 -7.51 10.45
C ILE A 328 4.95 -8.57 9.53
N ALA A 329 5.36 -8.62 8.25
CA ALA A 329 4.83 -9.60 7.31
C ALA A 329 5.08 -11.05 7.74
N LYS A 330 6.28 -11.38 8.19
CA LYS A 330 6.67 -12.71 8.69
C LYS A 330 5.86 -13.15 9.91
N LEU A 331 5.45 -12.22 10.76
CA LEU A 331 4.68 -12.51 11.98
C LEU A 331 3.16 -12.58 11.75
N ARG A 332 2.65 -12.26 10.57
CA ARG A 332 1.21 -12.29 10.27
C ARG A 332 0.53 -13.66 10.46
N PRO A 333 1.15 -14.80 10.11
CA PRO A 333 0.56 -16.11 10.41
C PRO A 333 0.37 -16.33 11.92
N ALA A 334 1.35 -15.96 12.75
CA ALA A 334 1.25 -16.03 14.21
C ALA A 334 0.14 -15.08 14.73
N ALA A 335 0.09 -13.85 14.25
CA ALA A 335 -0.96 -12.89 14.58
C ALA A 335 -2.36 -13.42 14.24
N SER A 336 -2.50 -14.05 13.08
CA SER A 336 -3.78 -14.67 12.68
C SER A 336 -4.18 -15.82 13.59
N ARG A 337 -3.23 -16.68 14.03
CA ARG A 337 -3.49 -17.75 14.99
C ARG A 337 -3.88 -17.21 16.37
N LEU A 338 -3.26 -16.10 16.80
CA LEU A 338 -3.64 -15.46 18.07
C LEU A 338 -5.09 -14.96 18.05
N VAL A 339 -5.56 -14.41 16.94
CA VAL A 339 -6.98 -14.00 16.80
C VAL A 339 -7.92 -15.18 17.04
N ASP A 340 -7.60 -16.37 16.50
CA ASP A 340 -8.38 -17.59 16.71
C ASP A 340 -8.25 -18.08 18.15
N LYS A 341 -7.02 -18.19 18.66
CA LYS A 341 -6.74 -18.69 20.01
C LYS A 341 -7.47 -17.89 21.09
N VAL A 342 -7.49 -16.57 20.94
CA VAL A 342 -8.19 -15.67 21.88
C VAL A 342 -9.70 -15.65 21.64
N GLY A 343 -10.18 -16.13 20.48
CA GLY A 343 -11.58 -15.97 20.06
C GLY A 343 -11.96 -14.49 19.90
N PHE A 344 -11.05 -13.67 19.36
CA PHE A 344 -11.24 -12.22 19.33
C PHE A 344 -12.50 -11.78 18.60
N ASP A 345 -12.82 -12.44 17.49
CA ASP A 345 -13.99 -12.11 16.66
C ASP A 345 -15.32 -12.60 17.25
N GLU A 346 -15.29 -13.32 18.37
CA GLU A 346 -16.48 -13.72 19.12
C GLU A 346 -17.03 -12.56 19.98
N GLY A 347 -16.18 -11.58 20.30
CA GLY A 347 -16.54 -10.39 21.07
C GLY A 347 -16.31 -10.54 22.56
N PRO A 348 -16.71 -9.52 23.36
CA PRO A 348 -16.52 -9.55 24.82
C PRO A 348 -17.42 -10.60 25.46
N GLY A 349 -16.91 -11.30 26.47
CA GLY A 349 -17.70 -12.23 27.30
C GLY A 349 -17.94 -13.60 26.67
N SER A 350 -17.22 -13.97 25.63
CA SER A 350 -17.23 -15.33 25.04
C SER A 350 -16.05 -16.15 25.54
#